data_685541136607a5c96fb3319dc188ee64
#
_entry.id   685541136607a5c96fb3319dc188ee64
#
_cell.length_a   1.000
_cell.length_b   1.000
_cell.length_c   1.000
_cell.angle_alpha   90.00
_cell.angle_beta   90.00
_cell.angle_gamma   90.00
#
_symmetry.space_group_name_H-M   'P 1'
#
loop_
_entity.id
_entity.type
_entity.pdbx_description
1 polymer ?
#
loop_
_entity_poly.entity_id
_entity_poly.type
_entity_poly.pdbx_seq_one_letter_code
_entity_poly.pdbx_strand_id
1 'polypeptide(L)'
;MCSSDLLFCRDIKAGFIKYTCTECGHYHTIPITCKSRLCPSCGFKYSAIWTQKMINDILNIPHRHILFTIPKELRAFFCYDRTLLTKLAKAVNEVMKYQFHNMHKKIAQKFKVPKSSPNYFTNSDIVHYGLITVIHTFGRDLKWNPHIHALVSLGFLPLFGE
;
A
#
# COMPACT_ATOMS: atom_id res chain seq x y z
N MET A 1 -1.25 -20.01 -15.31
CA MET A 1 -0.20 -19.35 -16.11
C MET A 1 0.92 -20.34 -16.30
N CYS A 2 1.19 -20.75 -17.56
CA CYS A 2 2.32 -21.61 -17.86
C CYS A 2 3.64 -20.85 -17.72
N SER A 3 4.68 -21.53 -17.25
CA SER A 3 6.04 -20.93 -17.15
C SER A 3 6.58 -20.48 -18.51
N SER A 4 6.11 -21.07 -19.62
CA SER A 4 6.40 -20.64 -20.98
C SER A 4 5.98 -19.20 -21.30
N ASP A 5 4.89 -18.70 -20.71
CA ASP A 5 4.39 -17.34 -20.96
C ASP A 5 5.36 -16.25 -20.46
N LEU A 6 6.15 -16.56 -19.43
CA LEU A 6 7.17 -15.67 -18.89
C LEU A 6 8.38 -15.55 -19.79
N LEU A 7 8.81 -16.67 -20.39
CA LEU A 7 10.00 -16.75 -21.23
C LEU A 7 9.80 -16.01 -22.57
N PHE A 8 8.59 -16.06 -23.11
CA PHE A 8 8.25 -15.43 -24.38
C PHE A 8 7.56 -14.08 -24.24
N CYS A 9 7.61 -13.49 -23.05
CA CYS A 9 7.01 -12.18 -22.81
C CYS A 9 7.69 -11.10 -23.68
N ARG A 10 6.92 -10.44 -24.52
CA ARG A 10 7.36 -9.45 -25.54
C ARG A 10 8.13 -10.02 -26.73
N ASP A 11 8.15 -11.32 -26.91
CA ASP A 11 8.66 -11.91 -28.12
C ASP A 11 7.62 -11.78 -29.24
N ILE A 12 7.96 -11.08 -30.32
CA ILE A 12 7.10 -10.91 -31.49
C ILE A 12 6.76 -12.27 -32.12
N LYS A 13 7.67 -13.25 -32.04
CA LYS A 13 7.46 -14.60 -32.54
C LYS A 13 6.37 -15.35 -31.80
N ALA A 14 6.16 -15.02 -30.53
CA ALA A 14 5.12 -15.61 -29.69
C ALA A 14 3.73 -15.01 -29.90
N GLY A 15 3.66 -13.87 -30.60
CA GLY A 15 2.44 -13.18 -30.98
C GLY A 15 2.50 -11.68 -30.80
N PHE A 16 1.71 -10.99 -31.61
CA PHE A 16 1.62 -9.54 -31.58
C PHE A 16 0.23 -9.06 -31.98
N ILE A 17 -0.09 -7.82 -31.65
CA ILE A 17 -1.26 -7.10 -32.12
C ILE A 17 -0.77 -6.06 -33.12
N LYS A 18 -1.38 -6.05 -34.32
CA LYS A 18 -1.10 -5.08 -35.37
C LYS A 18 -2.18 -4.02 -35.40
N TYR A 19 -1.80 -2.77 -35.21
CA TYR A 19 -2.66 -1.61 -35.41
C TYR A 19 -2.32 -0.98 -36.76
N THR A 20 -3.32 -0.77 -37.60
CA THR A 20 -3.14 -0.12 -38.89
C THR A 20 -3.95 1.16 -38.89
N CYS A 21 -3.32 2.27 -39.29
CA CYS A 21 -4.02 3.53 -39.52
C CYS A 21 -4.93 3.42 -40.72
N THR A 22 -6.19 3.80 -40.58
CA THR A 22 -7.18 3.75 -41.64
C THR A 22 -6.98 4.81 -42.70
N GLU A 23 -6.28 5.92 -42.38
CA GLU A 23 -6.06 7.03 -43.30
C GLU A 23 -4.79 6.88 -44.14
N CYS A 24 -3.67 6.49 -43.50
CA CYS A 24 -2.37 6.45 -44.20
C CYS A 24 -1.80 5.04 -44.40
N GLY A 25 -2.49 4.00 -43.91
CA GLY A 25 -2.06 2.58 -44.00
C GLY A 25 -0.82 2.24 -43.16
N HIS A 26 -0.24 3.22 -42.45
CA HIS A 26 0.89 2.93 -41.54
C HIS A 26 0.47 1.94 -40.44
N TYR A 27 1.35 1.01 -40.10
CA TYR A 27 1.05 0.04 -39.06
C TYR A 27 2.07 0.05 -37.92
N HIS A 28 1.60 -0.28 -36.74
CA HIS A 28 2.41 -0.47 -35.54
C HIS A 28 2.13 -1.84 -34.93
N THR A 29 3.18 -2.57 -34.57
CA THR A 29 3.06 -3.90 -33.96
C THR A 29 3.42 -3.83 -32.48
N ILE A 30 2.56 -4.39 -31.62
CA ILE A 30 2.77 -4.49 -30.18
C ILE A 30 2.84 -5.97 -29.80
N PRO A 31 3.97 -6.46 -29.27
CA PRO A 31 4.08 -7.84 -28.83
C PRO A 31 3.17 -8.14 -27.64
N ILE A 32 2.66 -9.35 -27.59
CA ILE A 32 1.84 -9.81 -26.47
C ILE A 32 2.70 -9.91 -25.21
N THR A 33 2.12 -9.52 -24.06
CA THR A 33 2.78 -9.54 -22.76
C THR A 33 2.11 -10.51 -21.80
N CYS A 34 2.88 -11.19 -20.95
CA CYS A 34 2.38 -12.16 -19.98
C CYS A 34 1.58 -11.55 -18.82
N LYS A 35 1.66 -10.24 -18.61
CA LYS A 35 1.01 -9.49 -17.51
C LYS A 35 1.33 -10.03 -16.11
N SER A 36 2.33 -10.89 -15.97
CA SER A 36 2.72 -11.46 -14.68
C SER A 36 3.56 -10.47 -13.87
N ARG A 37 3.31 -10.42 -12.57
CA ARG A 37 4.14 -9.64 -11.62
C ARG A 37 5.55 -10.24 -11.44
N LEU A 38 5.72 -11.52 -11.72
CA LEU A 38 7.00 -12.23 -11.67
C LEU A 38 7.87 -11.94 -12.89
N CYS A 39 7.28 -11.45 -13.97
CA CYS A 39 8.04 -11.05 -15.16
C CYS A 39 8.77 -9.74 -14.91
N PRO A 40 10.10 -9.65 -15.10
CA PRO A 40 10.85 -8.42 -14.87
C PRO A 40 10.28 -7.22 -15.63
N SER A 41 9.90 -7.43 -16.89
CA SER A 41 9.37 -6.38 -17.76
C SER A 41 7.94 -5.94 -17.36
N CYS A 42 7.03 -6.89 -17.15
CA CYS A 42 5.66 -6.59 -16.76
C CYS A 42 5.56 -6.12 -15.32
N GLY A 43 6.32 -6.72 -14.41
CA GLY A 43 6.41 -6.34 -13.01
C GLY A 43 6.93 -4.92 -12.83
N PHE A 44 8.00 -4.54 -13.55
CA PHE A 44 8.51 -3.17 -13.56
C PHE A 44 7.45 -2.16 -14.00
N LYS A 45 6.77 -2.43 -15.14
CA LYS A 45 5.68 -1.54 -15.61
C LYS A 45 4.57 -1.41 -14.55
N TYR A 46 4.21 -2.51 -13.91
CA TYR A 46 3.17 -2.51 -12.87
C TYR A 46 3.59 -1.66 -11.67
N SER A 47 4.84 -1.83 -11.22
CA SER A 47 5.40 -1.05 -10.10
C SER A 47 5.48 0.42 -10.43
N ALA A 48 5.90 0.79 -11.64
CA ALA A 48 5.99 2.19 -12.07
C ALA A 48 4.61 2.88 -12.08
N ILE A 49 3.58 2.21 -12.63
CA ILE A 49 2.21 2.74 -12.64
C ILE A 49 1.68 2.89 -11.21
N TRP A 50 1.91 1.88 -10.36
CA TRP A 50 1.50 1.93 -8.96
C TRP A 50 2.20 3.07 -8.19
N THR A 51 3.52 3.22 -8.39
CA THR A 51 4.31 4.30 -7.78
C THR A 51 3.78 5.67 -8.19
N GLN A 52 3.53 5.89 -9.48
CA GLN A 52 2.99 7.15 -9.96
C GLN A 52 1.62 7.46 -9.35
N LYS A 53 0.76 6.46 -9.25
CA LYS A 53 -0.53 6.61 -8.56
C LYS A 53 -0.34 6.97 -7.10
N MET A 54 0.54 6.28 -6.37
CA MET A 54 0.81 6.57 -4.96
C MET A 54 1.37 7.98 -4.75
N ILE A 55 2.27 8.45 -5.62
CA ILE A 55 2.81 9.82 -5.54
C ILE A 55 1.68 10.86 -5.67
N ASN A 56 0.71 10.60 -6.53
CA ASN A 56 -0.43 11.52 -6.72
C ASN A 56 -1.45 11.45 -5.57
N ASP A 57 -1.63 10.27 -4.97
CA ASP A 57 -2.63 10.03 -3.93
C ASP A 57 -2.09 10.32 -2.51
N ILE A 58 -0.76 10.30 -2.32
CA ILE A 58 -0.14 10.57 -1.02
C ILE A 58 -0.05 12.08 -0.80
N LEU A 59 -0.51 12.51 0.35
CA LEU A 59 -0.39 13.91 0.78
C LEU A 59 1.07 14.32 0.93
N ASN A 60 1.41 15.53 0.48
CA ASN A 60 2.76 16.09 0.63
C ASN A 60 3.01 16.59 2.06
N ILE A 61 3.01 15.66 2.99
CA ILE A 61 3.31 15.87 4.42
C ILE A 61 4.36 14.84 4.87
N PRO A 62 5.10 15.10 5.95
CA PRO A 62 6.03 14.13 6.47
C PRO A 62 5.33 12.81 6.85
N HIS A 63 5.99 11.70 6.53
CA HIS A 63 5.50 10.35 6.85
C HIS A 63 6.54 9.60 7.68
N ARG A 64 6.08 8.62 8.44
CA ARG A 64 6.93 7.69 9.19
C ARG A 64 6.65 6.26 8.74
N HIS A 65 7.73 5.52 8.53
CA HIS A 65 7.68 4.09 8.30
C HIS A 65 7.69 3.37 9.64
N ILE A 66 6.70 2.50 9.86
CA ILE A 66 6.54 1.68 11.07
C ILE A 66 6.48 0.22 10.63
N LEU A 67 7.18 -0.64 11.38
CA LEU A 67 7.19 -2.08 11.15
C LEU A 67 6.40 -2.78 12.26
N PHE A 68 5.39 -3.55 11.89
CA PHE A 68 4.63 -4.41 12.80
C PHE A 68 5.01 -5.86 12.57
N THR A 69 5.54 -6.49 13.59
CA THR A 69 5.98 -7.90 13.56
C THR A 69 5.12 -8.74 14.48
N ILE A 70 5.09 -10.04 14.23
CA ILE A 70 4.45 -11.02 15.11
C ILE A 70 5.50 -11.96 15.71
N PRO A 71 5.28 -12.45 16.94
CA PRO A 71 6.14 -13.44 17.59
C PRO A 71 6.34 -14.67 16.68
N LYS A 72 7.54 -15.27 16.77
CA LYS A 72 7.92 -16.41 15.95
C LYS A 72 6.93 -17.60 16.13
N GLU A 73 6.47 -17.80 17.34
CA GLU A 73 5.57 -18.88 17.74
C GLU A 73 4.20 -18.80 17.05
N LEU A 74 3.76 -17.58 16.71
CA LEU A 74 2.48 -17.36 16.05
C LEU A 74 2.56 -17.44 14.52
N ARG A 75 3.75 -17.40 13.93
CA ARG A 75 3.92 -17.32 12.46
C ARG A 75 3.34 -18.52 11.73
N ALA A 76 3.39 -19.70 12.35
CA ALA A 76 2.85 -20.93 11.75
C ALA A 76 1.35 -20.81 11.47
N PHE A 77 0.57 -20.21 12.37
CA PHE A 77 -0.87 -20.03 12.21
C PHE A 77 -1.19 -19.22 10.94
N PHE A 78 -0.40 -18.17 10.64
CA PHE A 78 -0.55 -17.36 9.44
C PHE A 78 -0.15 -18.08 8.14
N CYS A 79 0.61 -19.17 8.25
CA CYS A 79 0.93 -20.03 7.11
C CYS A 79 -0.26 -20.94 6.77
N TYR A 80 -0.90 -21.51 7.77
CA TYR A 80 -2.05 -22.38 7.61
C TYR A 80 -3.33 -21.63 7.22
N ASP A 81 -3.58 -20.48 7.89
CA ASP A 81 -4.74 -19.62 7.58
C ASP A 81 -4.28 -18.25 7.10
N ARG A 82 -4.25 -18.07 5.78
CA ARG A 82 -3.88 -16.83 5.12
C ARG A 82 -4.85 -15.66 5.38
N THR A 83 -6.08 -15.94 5.83
CA THR A 83 -7.05 -14.90 6.17
C THR A 83 -6.59 -14.07 7.38
N LEU A 84 -5.74 -14.64 8.24
CA LEU A 84 -5.12 -13.97 9.37
C LEU A 84 -4.24 -12.78 8.95
N LEU A 85 -3.65 -12.80 7.74
CA LEU A 85 -2.88 -11.67 7.21
C LEU A 85 -3.75 -10.42 7.05
N THR A 86 -4.98 -10.60 6.56
CA THR A 86 -5.94 -9.49 6.45
C THR A 86 -6.40 -9.01 7.83
N LYS A 87 -6.61 -9.93 8.78
CA LYS A 87 -6.94 -9.60 10.16
C LYS A 87 -5.81 -8.82 10.84
N LEU A 88 -4.55 -9.21 10.57
CA LEU A 88 -3.36 -8.49 11.06
C LEU A 88 -3.33 -7.05 10.52
N ALA A 89 -3.60 -6.84 9.24
CA ALA A 89 -3.64 -5.49 8.66
C ALA A 89 -4.75 -4.63 9.30
N LYS A 90 -5.92 -5.22 9.57
CA LYS A 90 -7.00 -4.54 10.29
C LYS A 90 -6.60 -4.19 11.72
N ALA A 91 -5.93 -5.10 12.43
CA ALA A 91 -5.44 -4.85 13.78
C ALA A 91 -4.41 -3.70 13.82
N VAL A 92 -3.52 -3.61 12.82
CA VAL A 92 -2.60 -2.47 12.67
C VAL A 92 -3.37 -1.16 12.55
N ASN A 93 -4.42 -1.11 11.75
CA ASN A 93 -5.25 0.08 11.62
C ASN A 93 -5.90 0.48 12.95
N GLU A 94 -6.44 -0.48 13.70
CA GLU A 94 -7.05 -0.21 15.01
C GLU A 94 -6.02 0.29 16.04
N VAL A 95 -4.82 -0.31 16.06
CA VAL A 95 -3.72 0.16 16.91
C VAL A 95 -3.32 1.60 16.56
N MET A 96 -3.20 1.92 15.27
CA MET A 96 -2.85 3.28 14.83
C MET A 96 -3.95 4.27 15.20
N LYS A 97 -5.21 3.94 14.98
CA LYS A 97 -6.36 4.74 15.36
C LYS A 97 -6.35 5.06 16.86
N TYR A 98 -6.13 4.04 17.69
CA TYR A 98 -6.03 4.21 19.14
C TYR A 98 -4.84 5.13 19.54
N GLN A 99 -3.67 4.95 18.92
CA GLN A 99 -2.48 5.76 19.21
C GLN A 99 -2.69 7.22 18.82
N PHE A 100 -3.23 7.49 17.64
CA PHE A 100 -3.52 8.86 17.21
C PHE A 100 -4.54 9.54 18.13
N HIS A 101 -5.59 8.83 18.53
CA HIS A 101 -6.58 9.35 19.47
C HIS A 101 -5.95 9.71 20.83
N ASN A 102 -5.10 8.84 21.39
CA ASN A 102 -4.41 9.10 22.65
C ASN A 102 -3.38 10.24 22.54
N MET A 103 -2.65 10.30 21.43
CA MET A 103 -1.71 11.39 21.16
C MET A 103 -2.45 12.72 21.11
N HIS A 104 -3.60 12.77 20.49
CA HIS A 104 -4.43 13.96 20.39
C HIS A 104 -4.87 14.45 21.77
N LYS A 105 -5.36 13.55 22.63
CA LYS A 105 -5.73 13.86 24.02
C LYS A 105 -4.56 14.45 24.79
N LYS A 106 -3.36 13.84 24.68
CA LYS A 106 -2.14 14.33 25.37
C LYS A 106 -1.74 15.74 24.90
N ILE A 107 -1.85 16.00 23.59
CA ILE A 107 -1.55 17.33 23.02
C ILE A 107 -2.54 18.37 23.56
N ALA A 108 -3.84 18.08 23.50
CA ALA A 108 -4.87 18.99 23.99
C ALA A 108 -4.67 19.32 25.49
N GLN A 109 -4.32 18.32 26.30
CA GLN A 109 -4.01 18.52 27.72
C GLN A 109 -2.74 19.36 27.92
N LYS A 110 -1.66 19.05 27.19
CA LYS A 110 -0.36 19.76 27.32
C LYS A 110 -0.49 21.25 26.97
N PHE A 111 -1.23 21.57 25.92
CA PHE A 111 -1.40 22.95 25.45
C PHE A 111 -2.62 23.65 26.06
N LYS A 112 -3.32 23.01 27.03
CA LYS A 112 -4.50 23.56 27.71
C LYS A 112 -5.53 24.11 26.71
N VAL A 113 -5.77 23.38 25.62
CA VAL A 113 -6.71 23.81 24.57
C VAL A 113 -8.12 23.96 25.19
N PRO A 114 -8.75 25.14 25.10
CA PRO A 114 -10.09 25.33 25.64
C PRO A 114 -11.12 24.41 24.99
N LYS A 115 -12.06 23.87 25.75
CA LYS A 115 -13.13 23.00 25.23
C LYS A 115 -14.02 23.70 24.16
N SER A 116 -14.06 25.02 24.17
CA SER A 116 -14.75 25.84 23.18
C SER A 116 -13.96 26.09 21.91
N SER A 117 -12.69 25.67 21.85
CA SER A 117 -11.87 25.84 20.66
C SER A 117 -12.29 24.86 19.55
N PRO A 118 -12.35 25.31 18.28
CA PRO A 118 -12.57 24.40 17.14
C PRO A 118 -11.48 23.32 17.02
N ASN A 119 -10.33 23.51 17.66
CA ASN A 119 -9.23 22.54 17.73
C ASN A 119 -9.32 21.62 18.96
N TYR A 120 -10.39 21.71 19.77
CA TYR A 120 -10.61 20.81 20.88
C TYR A 120 -11.39 19.59 20.41
N PHE A 121 -10.77 18.44 20.46
CA PHE A 121 -11.36 17.17 20.05
C PHE A 121 -11.95 16.43 21.26
N THR A 122 -13.19 16.01 21.12
CA THR A 122 -13.88 15.15 22.09
C THR A 122 -13.54 13.68 21.86
N ASN A 123 -13.98 12.80 22.76
CA ASN A 123 -13.80 11.34 22.59
C ASN A 123 -14.53 10.75 21.37
N SER A 124 -15.50 11.49 20.83
CA SER A 124 -16.32 11.10 19.66
C SER A 124 -15.73 11.57 18.33
N ASP A 125 -14.73 12.47 18.36
CA ASP A 125 -14.21 13.04 17.13
C ASP A 125 -13.34 12.04 16.37
N ILE A 126 -13.56 11.96 15.06
CA ILE A 126 -12.79 11.11 14.18
C ILE A 126 -11.44 11.79 13.91
N VAL A 127 -10.38 11.13 14.35
CA VAL A 127 -9.02 11.58 14.04
C VAL A 127 -8.63 11.07 12.67
N HIS A 128 -8.46 12.00 11.72
CA HIS A 128 -8.01 11.66 10.38
C HIS A 128 -6.49 11.57 10.31
N TYR A 129 -5.98 10.47 9.80
CA TYR A 129 -4.56 10.23 9.54
C TYR A 129 -4.39 9.42 8.25
N GLY A 130 -3.27 9.60 7.57
CA GLY A 130 -2.91 8.78 6.41
C GLY A 130 -2.25 7.49 6.86
N LEU A 131 -2.70 6.35 6.35
CA LEU A 131 -2.12 5.05 6.62
C LEU A 131 -2.12 4.19 5.35
N ILE A 132 -0.93 3.76 4.94
CA ILE A 132 -0.76 2.75 3.90
C ILE A 132 -0.09 1.54 4.53
N THR A 133 -0.71 0.37 4.41
CA THR A 133 -0.17 -0.89 4.93
C THR A 133 0.18 -1.84 3.79
N VAL A 134 1.35 -2.46 3.87
CA VAL A 134 1.82 -3.47 2.92
C VAL A 134 2.18 -4.73 3.70
N ILE A 135 1.53 -5.84 3.35
CA ILE A 135 1.79 -7.15 3.97
C ILE A 135 3.01 -7.77 3.29
N HIS A 136 4.04 -8.07 4.08
CA HIS A 136 5.19 -8.88 3.68
C HIS A 136 5.11 -10.23 4.38
N THR A 137 5.41 -11.30 3.65
CA THR A 137 5.28 -12.68 4.17
C THR A 137 6.63 -13.37 4.35
N PHE A 138 7.73 -12.79 3.86
CA PHE A 138 9.05 -13.37 3.91
C PHE A 138 10.06 -12.38 4.48
N GLY A 139 11.01 -12.90 5.27
CA GLY A 139 12.19 -12.16 5.73
C GLY A 139 13.26 -12.03 4.63
N ARG A 140 14.38 -11.37 4.95
CA ARG A 140 15.55 -11.24 4.05
C ARG A 140 16.12 -12.60 3.65
N ASP A 141 16.00 -13.59 4.51
CA ASP A 141 16.45 -14.99 4.31
C ASP A 141 15.42 -15.84 3.57
N LEU A 142 14.37 -15.22 3.01
CA LEU A 142 13.23 -15.86 2.32
C LEU A 142 12.42 -16.83 3.20
N LYS A 143 12.69 -16.88 4.50
CA LYS A 143 11.88 -17.68 5.43
C LYS A 143 10.55 -17.00 5.70
N TRP A 144 9.55 -17.81 6.01
CA TRP A 144 8.23 -17.36 6.39
C TRP A 144 8.29 -16.44 7.62
N ASN A 145 7.98 -15.18 7.41
CA ASN A 145 8.02 -14.14 8.43
C ASN A 145 6.98 -13.05 8.11
N PRO A 146 5.70 -13.31 8.39
CA PRO A 146 4.66 -12.33 8.13
C PRO A 146 4.84 -11.10 9.01
N HIS A 147 4.83 -9.94 8.37
CA HIS A 147 4.94 -8.63 9.00
C HIS A 147 4.29 -7.56 8.12
N ILE A 148 4.01 -6.41 8.69
CA ILE A 148 3.39 -5.30 7.98
C ILE A 148 4.31 -4.10 8.01
N HIS A 149 4.59 -3.56 6.83
CA HIS A 149 5.14 -2.24 6.65
C HIS A 149 4.00 -1.24 6.60
N ALA A 150 4.03 -0.25 7.47
CA ALA A 150 3.06 0.82 7.52
C ALA A 150 3.74 2.17 7.25
N LEU A 151 3.24 2.91 6.29
CA LEU A 151 3.59 4.32 6.08
C LEU A 151 2.48 5.16 6.69
N VAL A 152 2.84 6.01 7.65
CA VAL A 152 1.88 6.76 8.46
C VAL A 152 2.19 8.25 8.35
N SER A 153 1.17 9.08 8.20
CA SER A 153 1.33 10.53 8.21
C SER A 153 1.83 11.02 9.57
N LEU A 154 2.74 12.00 9.59
CA LEU A 154 3.13 12.71 10.81
C LEU A 154 2.17 13.88 11.02
N GLY A 155 1.23 13.70 11.95
CA GLY A 155 0.23 14.69 12.27
C GLY A 155 -1.18 14.30 11.82
N PHE A 156 -2.12 15.14 12.19
CA PHE A 156 -3.54 14.98 11.83
C PHE A 156 -3.79 15.65 10.48
N LEU A 157 -4.66 15.04 9.69
CA LEU A 157 -5.16 15.68 8.49
C LEU A 157 -6.21 16.71 8.92
N PRO A 158 -6.04 17.99 8.56
CA PRO A 158 -7.13 18.95 8.76
C PRO A 158 -8.34 18.46 7.95
N LEU A 159 -9.51 18.50 8.54
CA LEU A 159 -10.74 18.43 7.77
C LEU A 159 -10.73 19.70 6.91
N PHE A 160 -10.47 19.56 5.61
CA PHE A 160 -10.79 20.61 4.67
C PHE A 160 -12.32 20.68 4.69
N GLY A 161 -12.85 21.67 5.45
CA GLY A 161 -14.25 22.03 5.36
C GLY A 161 -14.57 22.38 3.91
N GLU A 162 -15.72 21.94 3.48
CA GLU A 162 -16.37 22.38 2.25
C GLU A 162 -16.47 23.89 2.19
#